data_8201b264f785bd98cff1941fd3e3c993
#
_entry.id   8201b264f785bd98cff1941fd3e3c993
#
_cell.length_a   1.000
_cell.length_b   1.000
_cell.length_c   1.000
_cell.angle_alpha   90.00
_cell.angle_beta   90.00
_cell.angle_gamma   90.00
#
_symmetry.space_group_name_H-M   'P 1'
#
loop_
_entity.id
_entity.type
_entity.pdbx_description
1 polymer ?
#
loop_
_entity_poly.entity_id
_entity_poly.type
_entity_poly.pdbx_seq_one_letter_code
_entity_poly.pdbx_strand_id
1 'polypeptide(L)'
;RQRQMCIRDSPSTDISLIEKAYHVARDAHEGQARKSGEPYIIHPLCVAIILAELELDKETIVAGLLHDVVEDTVMTDEQIAQEFGDEVALLVDGVTKLGQLSYDADKVEVQAENLRKMFLAMAKDIRVILIKLADRLHNMRTLKYMTPEKQKEKARETMDIYAPIAQRLGISKIKIELDDLSLKYLEPDAYYDLVHQIAQRKSVRDEYVQKLVEEVRQHIKDAGIPAQVDGRAKHFFSIYKKMVNQHKTLDQIYDLFAIRIIVDSVKDCYAALGVIHEMYKPIPGRFKDYIAMPKPNMYQSLHTTLIGPTGQPFEIQIRTFEMHRTAEYGIAAHWKYKEASNNGGVSQPMTVTEEEKLSWLRQILEWQRDMSDNKEFMSLLKSDLDLFSDTVFCFT
;
A
#
# COMPACT_ATOMS: atom_id res chain seq x y z
N ARG A 1 -10.46 21.31 -8.95
CA ARG A 1 -9.64 21.45 -10.18
C ARG A 1 -8.37 20.58 -10.16
N GLN A 2 -7.65 20.43 -9.05
CA GLN A 2 -6.49 19.51 -8.98
C GLN A 2 -6.85 18.03 -9.03
N ARG A 3 -8.03 17.61 -8.51
CA ARG A 3 -8.52 16.22 -8.54
C ARG A 3 -8.97 15.74 -9.94
N GLN A 4 -9.27 16.65 -10.85
CA GLN A 4 -9.59 16.32 -12.26
C GLN A 4 -8.34 16.14 -13.14
N MET A 5 -7.16 16.54 -12.69
CA MET A 5 -5.92 16.42 -13.47
C MET A 5 -5.39 14.99 -13.56
N CYS A 6 -5.53 14.16 -12.51
CA CYS A 6 -5.00 12.78 -12.53
C CYS A 6 -5.66 11.87 -13.57
N ILE A 7 -6.91 12.14 -13.96
CA ILE A 7 -7.65 11.38 -14.99
C ILE A 7 -7.32 11.90 -16.41
N ARG A 8 -6.89 13.16 -16.55
CA ARG A 8 -6.63 13.80 -17.85
C ARG A 8 -5.22 13.62 -18.43
N ASP A 9 -4.28 13.10 -17.65
CA ASP A 9 -2.88 13.02 -18.08
C ASP A 9 -2.55 11.82 -19.00
N SER A 10 -3.58 11.04 -19.40
CA SER A 10 -3.47 10.07 -20.49
C SER A 10 -4.30 10.56 -21.69
N PRO A 11 -3.68 11.09 -22.75
CA PRO A 11 -4.38 11.70 -23.88
C PRO A 11 -5.26 10.75 -24.72
N SER A 12 -5.24 9.45 -24.43
CA SER A 12 -5.93 8.40 -25.17
C SER A 12 -6.96 7.62 -24.36
N THR A 13 -7.21 7.95 -23.09
CA THR A 13 -8.14 7.16 -22.25
C THR A 13 -9.55 7.67 -22.44
N ASP A 14 -10.39 6.85 -23.06
CA ASP A 14 -11.83 7.06 -23.10
C ASP A 14 -12.40 6.92 -21.69
N ILE A 15 -12.81 8.06 -21.09
CA ILE A 15 -13.40 8.12 -19.75
C ILE A 15 -14.92 7.93 -19.75
N SER A 16 -15.55 7.73 -20.92
CA SER A 16 -17.01 7.63 -21.06
C SER A 16 -17.59 6.50 -20.19
N LEU A 17 -16.89 5.37 -20.09
CA LEU A 17 -17.30 4.24 -19.25
C LEU A 17 -17.26 4.59 -17.76
N ILE A 18 -16.26 5.36 -17.32
CA ILE A 18 -16.14 5.83 -15.93
C ILE A 18 -17.25 6.82 -15.60
N GLU A 19 -17.55 7.76 -16.52
CA GLU A 19 -18.66 8.70 -16.36
C GLU A 19 -20.01 7.98 -16.31
N LYS A 20 -20.22 6.99 -17.19
CA LYS A 20 -21.42 6.13 -17.17
C LYS A 20 -21.55 5.41 -15.82
N ALA A 21 -20.49 4.77 -15.32
CA ALA A 21 -20.50 4.07 -14.05
C ALA A 21 -20.80 5.00 -12.87
N TYR A 22 -20.25 6.22 -12.88
CA TYR A 22 -20.57 7.21 -11.86
C TYR A 22 -22.06 7.58 -11.85
N HIS A 23 -22.66 7.80 -13.02
CA HIS A 23 -24.09 8.12 -13.11
C HIS A 23 -24.96 6.95 -12.65
N VAL A 24 -24.64 5.72 -13.07
CA VAL A 24 -25.37 4.52 -12.64
C VAL A 24 -25.26 4.33 -11.12
N ALA A 25 -24.05 4.42 -10.55
CA ALA A 25 -23.87 4.31 -9.10
C ALA A 25 -24.59 5.43 -8.33
N ARG A 26 -24.56 6.67 -8.82
CA ARG A 26 -25.27 7.80 -8.21
C ARG A 26 -26.78 7.55 -8.18
N ASP A 27 -27.35 7.14 -9.32
CA ASP A 27 -28.79 6.95 -9.46
C ASP A 27 -29.27 5.72 -8.67
N ALA A 28 -28.45 4.65 -8.62
CA ALA A 28 -28.75 3.45 -7.83
C ALA A 28 -28.76 3.74 -6.32
N HIS A 29 -27.89 4.63 -5.83
CA HIS A 29 -27.82 5.04 -4.42
C HIS A 29 -28.61 6.33 -4.11
N GLU A 30 -29.54 6.73 -4.99
CA GLU A 30 -30.34 7.93 -4.77
C GLU A 30 -31.13 7.83 -3.46
N GLY A 31 -31.08 8.90 -2.64
CA GLY A 31 -31.73 8.93 -1.33
C GLY A 31 -31.00 8.21 -0.21
N GLN A 32 -29.94 7.47 -0.48
CA GLN A 32 -29.09 6.84 0.55
C GLN A 32 -28.06 7.82 1.09
N ALA A 33 -27.83 7.80 2.41
CA ALA A 33 -26.82 8.61 3.07
C ALA A 33 -25.89 7.75 3.95
N ARG A 34 -24.62 8.16 4.02
CA ARG A 34 -23.63 7.61 4.94
C ARG A 34 -23.92 8.06 6.38
N LYS A 35 -23.30 7.40 7.37
CA LYS A 35 -23.38 7.84 8.78
C LYS A 35 -22.80 9.24 9.03
N SER A 36 -22.01 9.77 8.10
CA SER A 36 -21.56 11.17 8.10
C SER A 36 -22.65 12.17 7.72
N GLY A 37 -23.79 11.70 7.18
CA GLY A 37 -24.85 12.54 6.58
C GLY A 37 -24.60 12.90 5.11
N GLU A 38 -23.46 12.55 4.54
CA GLU A 38 -23.15 12.79 3.13
C GLU A 38 -23.88 11.79 2.22
N PRO A 39 -24.22 12.18 0.95
CA PRO A 39 -24.76 11.26 -0.03
C PRO A 39 -23.86 10.02 -0.22
N TYR A 40 -24.47 8.84 -0.36
CA TYR A 40 -23.72 7.57 -0.41
C TYR A 40 -22.70 7.54 -1.55
N ILE A 41 -23.02 8.13 -2.71
CA ILE A 41 -22.14 8.18 -3.89
C ILE A 41 -20.71 8.73 -3.61
N ILE A 42 -20.55 9.52 -2.55
CA ILE A 42 -19.22 10.04 -2.16
C ILE A 42 -18.25 8.90 -1.83
N HIS A 43 -18.77 7.78 -1.28
CA HIS A 43 -17.92 6.63 -0.95
C HIS A 43 -17.34 5.95 -2.20
N PRO A 44 -18.14 5.41 -3.13
CA PRO A 44 -17.59 4.77 -4.34
C PRO A 44 -16.75 5.74 -5.18
N LEU A 45 -17.11 7.04 -5.21
CA LEU A 45 -16.25 8.05 -5.86
C LEU A 45 -14.87 8.15 -5.21
N CYS A 46 -14.79 8.17 -3.88
CA CYS A 46 -13.50 8.20 -3.18
C CYS A 46 -12.70 6.89 -3.38
N VAL A 47 -13.38 5.74 -3.42
CA VAL A 47 -12.75 4.45 -3.75
C VAL A 47 -12.15 4.51 -5.16
N ALA A 48 -12.91 4.96 -6.16
CA ALA A 48 -12.43 5.13 -7.53
C ALA A 48 -11.22 6.09 -7.63
N ILE A 49 -11.21 7.19 -6.84
CA ILE A 49 -10.07 8.11 -6.76
C ILE A 49 -8.82 7.40 -6.21
N ILE A 50 -8.96 6.59 -5.15
CA ILE A 50 -7.84 5.82 -4.59
C ILE A 50 -7.28 4.85 -5.64
N LEU A 51 -8.15 4.14 -6.38
CA LEU A 51 -7.75 3.23 -7.45
C LEU A 51 -7.04 3.96 -8.60
N ALA A 52 -7.55 5.14 -9.00
CA ALA A 52 -6.91 5.99 -9.99
C ALA A 52 -5.54 6.52 -9.53
N GLU A 53 -5.39 6.86 -8.24
CA GLU A 53 -4.11 7.24 -7.64
C GLU A 53 -3.10 6.07 -7.57
N LEU A 54 -3.58 4.83 -7.62
CA LEU A 54 -2.76 3.62 -7.77
C LEU A 54 -2.44 3.32 -9.25
N GLU A 55 -2.89 4.15 -10.19
CA GLU A 55 -2.69 4.02 -11.63
C GLU A 55 -3.24 2.71 -12.21
N LEU A 56 -4.39 2.23 -11.69
CA LEU A 56 -5.06 1.02 -12.17
C LEU A 56 -5.86 1.29 -13.45
N ASP A 57 -6.21 0.19 -14.15
CA ASP A 57 -6.98 0.22 -15.38
C ASP A 57 -8.41 0.75 -15.19
N LYS A 58 -9.05 1.14 -16.30
CA LYS A 58 -10.41 1.73 -16.29
C LYS A 58 -11.46 0.76 -15.77
N GLU A 59 -11.34 -0.53 -16.07
CA GLU A 59 -12.25 -1.59 -15.63
C GLU A 59 -12.23 -1.71 -14.10
N THR A 60 -11.06 -1.63 -13.49
CA THR A 60 -10.90 -1.61 -12.02
C THR A 60 -11.51 -0.36 -11.39
N ILE A 61 -11.32 0.82 -12.01
CA ILE A 61 -11.91 2.08 -11.53
C ILE A 61 -13.44 2.04 -11.64
N VAL A 62 -13.98 1.52 -12.76
CA VAL A 62 -15.41 1.30 -12.97
C VAL A 62 -15.98 0.33 -11.94
N ALA A 63 -15.32 -0.81 -11.71
CA ALA A 63 -15.72 -1.75 -10.67
C ALA A 63 -15.69 -1.13 -9.28
N GLY A 64 -14.71 -0.24 -9.00
CA GLY A 64 -14.64 0.53 -7.76
C GLY A 64 -15.81 1.52 -7.58
N LEU A 65 -16.35 2.09 -8.67
CA LEU A 65 -17.57 2.91 -8.62
C LEU A 65 -18.82 2.07 -8.38
N LEU A 66 -18.86 0.83 -8.84
CA LEU A 66 -20.02 -0.06 -8.82
C LEU A 66 -19.99 -1.10 -7.70
N HIS A 67 -18.94 -1.14 -6.87
CA HIS A 67 -18.67 -2.27 -5.96
C HIS A 67 -19.76 -2.54 -4.91
N ASP A 68 -20.50 -1.50 -4.48
CA ASP A 68 -21.59 -1.62 -3.50
C ASP A 68 -22.98 -1.68 -4.18
N VAL A 69 -23.07 -1.47 -5.52
CA VAL A 69 -24.36 -1.34 -6.22
C VAL A 69 -25.16 -2.63 -6.16
N VAL A 70 -24.52 -3.80 -6.30
CA VAL A 70 -25.18 -5.10 -6.24
C VAL A 70 -25.59 -5.45 -4.80
N GLU A 71 -24.79 -5.07 -3.79
CA GLU A 71 -25.04 -5.38 -2.40
C GLU A 71 -26.15 -4.49 -1.80
N ASP A 72 -26.14 -3.20 -2.11
CA ASP A 72 -26.94 -2.18 -1.43
C ASP A 72 -28.14 -1.69 -2.28
N THR A 73 -28.32 -2.18 -3.51
CA THR A 73 -29.40 -1.71 -4.41
C THR A 73 -30.12 -2.89 -5.11
N VAL A 74 -31.02 -2.58 -6.02
CA VAL A 74 -31.81 -3.57 -6.80
C VAL A 74 -31.08 -4.02 -8.09
N MET A 75 -29.90 -3.49 -8.39
CA MET A 75 -29.15 -3.83 -9.59
C MET A 75 -28.50 -5.21 -9.46
N THR A 76 -28.53 -6.00 -10.54
CA THR A 76 -27.99 -7.38 -10.54
C THR A 76 -26.67 -7.47 -11.29
N ASP A 77 -25.90 -8.56 -11.02
CA ASP A 77 -24.64 -8.85 -11.73
C ASP A 77 -24.85 -8.96 -13.24
N GLU A 78 -25.99 -9.52 -13.70
CA GLU A 78 -26.32 -9.63 -15.13
C GLU A 78 -26.50 -8.26 -15.77
N GLN A 79 -27.10 -7.31 -15.06
CA GLN A 79 -27.25 -5.93 -15.55
C GLN A 79 -25.90 -5.23 -15.65
N ILE A 80 -25.00 -5.45 -14.65
CA ILE A 80 -23.64 -4.91 -14.73
C ILE A 80 -22.89 -5.53 -15.91
N ALA A 81 -22.98 -6.85 -16.14
CA ALA A 81 -22.34 -7.51 -17.28
C ALA A 81 -22.86 -6.95 -18.61
N GLN A 82 -24.15 -6.72 -18.72
CA GLN A 82 -24.76 -6.18 -19.94
C GLN A 82 -24.32 -4.73 -20.21
N GLU A 83 -24.18 -3.90 -19.16
CA GLU A 83 -23.90 -2.48 -19.32
C GLU A 83 -22.41 -2.12 -19.35
N PHE A 84 -21.57 -2.90 -18.63
CA PHE A 84 -20.15 -2.60 -18.40
C PHE A 84 -19.22 -3.72 -18.85
N GLY A 85 -19.75 -4.87 -19.25
CA GLY A 85 -19.01 -6.04 -19.69
C GLY A 85 -18.71 -7.05 -18.57
N ASP A 86 -18.40 -8.28 -19.00
CA ASP A 86 -18.18 -9.43 -18.09
C ASP A 86 -17.00 -9.22 -17.13
N GLU A 87 -15.97 -8.50 -17.56
CA GLU A 87 -14.78 -8.21 -16.74
C GLU A 87 -15.13 -7.34 -15.53
N VAL A 88 -15.90 -6.27 -15.72
CA VAL A 88 -16.36 -5.41 -14.62
C VAL A 88 -17.30 -6.18 -13.69
N ALA A 89 -18.24 -6.96 -14.25
CA ALA A 89 -19.16 -7.79 -13.45
C ALA A 89 -18.42 -8.82 -12.60
N LEU A 90 -17.38 -9.47 -13.14
CA LEU A 90 -16.55 -10.41 -12.38
C LEU A 90 -15.84 -9.74 -11.20
N LEU A 91 -15.32 -8.52 -11.40
CA LEU A 91 -14.67 -7.75 -10.34
C LEU A 91 -15.66 -7.36 -9.24
N VAL A 92 -16.83 -6.85 -9.61
CA VAL A 92 -17.89 -6.46 -8.67
C VAL A 92 -18.37 -7.66 -7.86
N ASP A 93 -18.73 -8.78 -8.52
CA ASP A 93 -19.12 -10.05 -7.85
C ASP A 93 -18.04 -10.51 -6.85
N GLY A 94 -16.76 -10.44 -7.25
CA GLY A 94 -15.64 -10.79 -6.38
C GLY A 94 -15.57 -9.92 -5.11
N VAL A 95 -15.77 -8.61 -5.25
CA VAL A 95 -15.75 -7.67 -4.12
C VAL A 95 -16.96 -7.86 -3.21
N THR A 96 -18.16 -8.04 -3.77
CA THR A 96 -19.40 -8.31 -3.04
C THR A 96 -19.27 -9.57 -2.17
N LYS A 97 -18.74 -10.67 -2.73
CA LYS A 97 -18.47 -11.90 -1.98
C LYS A 97 -17.50 -11.70 -0.81
N LEU A 98 -16.52 -10.82 -0.97
CA LEU A 98 -15.61 -10.44 0.13
C LEU A 98 -16.30 -9.52 1.17
N GLY A 99 -17.27 -8.71 0.78
CA GLY A 99 -18.06 -7.85 1.68
C GLY A 99 -18.87 -8.64 2.70
N GLN A 100 -19.39 -9.82 2.31
CA GLN A 100 -20.21 -10.71 3.13
C GLN A 100 -19.45 -11.49 4.21
N LEU A 101 -18.12 -11.37 4.28
CA LEU A 101 -17.31 -12.05 5.28
C LEU A 101 -17.47 -11.38 6.64
N SER A 102 -17.89 -12.15 7.65
CA SER A 102 -18.00 -11.67 9.03
C SER A 102 -16.66 -11.77 9.75
N TYR A 103 -16.20 -10.67 10.38
CA TYR A 103 -15.02 -10.69 11.23
C TYR A 103 -15.40 -11.02 12.68
N ASP A 104 -14.74 -12.03 13.26
CA ASP A 104 -14.84 -12.36 14.68
C ASP A 104 -13.42 -12.61 15.21
N ALA A 105 -12.91 -11.66 16.02
CA ALA A 105 -11.55 -11.70 16.53
C ALA A 105 -11.24 -12.92 17.40
N ASP A 106 -12.26 -13.45 18.05
CA ASP A 106 -12.13 -14.54 19.04
C ASP A 106 -12.29 -15.93 18.41
N LYS A 107 -12.72 -16.01 17.14
CA LYS A 107 -12.95 -17.28 16.43
C LYS A 107 -11.95 -17.49 15.30
N VAL A 108 -10.89 -18.24 15.59
CA VAL A 108 -9.82 -18.55 14.62
C VAL A 108 -10.38 -19.26 13.38
N GLU A 109 -11.39 -20.11 13.53
CA GLU A 109 -12.04 -20.83 12.44
C GLU A 109 -12.71 -19.87 11.45
N VAL A 110 -13.41 -18.84 11.95
CA VAL A 110 -14.09 -17.84 11.11
C VAL A 110 -13.05 -16.99 10.37
N GLN A 111 -11.98 -16.58 11.04
CA GLN A 111 -10.90 -15.82 10.42
C GLN A 111 -10.21 -16.62 9.32
N ALA A 112 -9.89 -17.91 9.58
CA ALA A 112 -9.26 -18.78 8.60
C ALA A 112 -10.13 -18.96 7.35
N GLU A 113 -11.43 -19.20 7.53
CA GLU A 113 -12.38 -19.35 6.42
C GLU A 113 -12.50 -18.06 5.59
N ASN A 114 -12.56 -16.91 6.26
CA ASN A 114 -12.61 -15.62 5.58
C ASN A 114 -11.35 -15.38 4.73
N LEU A 115 -10.19 -15.63 5.29
CA LEU A 115 -8.92 -15.50 4.57
C LEU A 115 -8.83 -16.46 3.39
N ARG A 116 -9.29 -17.71 3.55
CA ARG A 116 -9.38 -18.68 2.43
C ARG A 116 -10.23 -18.14 1.28
N LYS A 117 -11.42 -17.59 1.58
CA LYS A 117 -12.30 -16.98 0.56
C LYS A 117 -11.63 -15.77 -0.11
N MET A 118 -10.93 -14.93 0.67
CA MET A 118 -10.18 -13.81 0.12
C MET A 118 -9.10 -14.27 -0.84
N PHE A 119 -8.29 -15.28 -0.48
CA PHE A 119 -7.24 -15.78 -1.36
C PHE A 119 -7.79 -16.47 -2.61
N LEU A 120 -8.92 -17.15 -2.52
CA LEU A 120 -9.61 -17.71 -3.69
C LEU A 120 -10.09 -16.62 -4.66
N ALA A 121 -10.63 -15.52 -4.14
CA ALA A 121 -11.03 -14.39 -4.96
C ALA A 121 -9.81 -13.72 -5.62
N MET A 122 -8.73 -13.50 -4.85
CA MET A 122 -7.45 -12.95 -5.35
C MET A 122 -6.81 -13.83 -6.44
N ALA A 123 -6.98 -15.16 -6.33
CA ALA A 123 -6.45 -16.09 -7.33
C ALA A 123 -7.20 -16.05 -8.65
N LYS A 124 -8.47 -15.65 -8.64
CA LYS A 124 -9.25 -15.42 -9.85
C LYS A 124 -8.85 -14.11 -10.51
N ASP A 125 -8.82 -13.03 -9.77
CA ASP A 125 -8.34 -11.72 -10.20
C ASP A 125 -7.84 -10.91 -8.99
N ILE A 126 -6.56 -10.52 -9.03
CA ILE A 126 -5.92 -9.76 -7.94
C ILE A 126 -6.55 -8.37 -7.76
N ARG A 127 -7.20 -7.81 -8.79
CA ARG A 127 -7.85 -6.51 -8.72
C ARG A 127 -8.99 -6.45 -7.71
N VAL A 128 -9.63 -7.59 -7.44
CA VAL A 128 -10.67 -7.71 -6.41
C VAL A 128 -10.17 -7.25 -5.04
N ILE A 129 -8.96 -7.68 -4.63
CA ILE A 129 -8.39 -7.23 -3.35
C ILE A 129 -7.89 -5.79 -3.41
N LEU A 130 -7.44 -5.28 -4.57
CA LEU A 130 -7.06 -3.88 -4.72
C LEU A 130 -8.27 -2.96 -4.50
N ILE A 131 -9.42 -3.30 -5.08
CA ILE A 131 -10.69 -2.58 -4.85
C ILE A 131 -11.07 -2.66 -3.36
N LYS A 132 -10.98 -3.85 -2.75
CA LYS A 132 -11.31 -4.03 -1.33
C LYS A 132 -10.37 -3.28 -0.39
N LEU A 133 -9.09 -3.15 -0.73
CA LEU A 133 -8.14 -2.32 0.03
C LEU A 133 -8.46 -0.83 -0.10
N ALA A 134 -8.89 -0.36 -1.27
CA ALA A 134 -9.32 1.02 -1.48
C ALA A 134 -10.62 1.33 -0.72
N ASP A 135 -11.61 0.41 -0.76
CA ASP A 135 -12.83 0.47 0.06
C ASP A 135 -12.48 0.55 1.55
N ARG A 136 -11.67 -0.38 2.04
CA ARG A 136 -11.23 -0.41 3.45
C ARG A 136 -10.54 0.89 3.84
N LEU A 137 -9.67 1.43 3.02
CA LEU A 137 -8.97 2.68 3.30
C LEU A 137 -9.95 3.85 3.44
N HIS A 138 -10.91 3.99 2.52
CA HIS A 138 -11.92 5.03 2.63
C HIS A 138 -12.81 4.85 3.87
N ASN A 139 -13.21 3.62 4.20
CA ASN A 139 -13.96 3.32 5.41
C ASN A 139 -13.17 3.70 6.68
N MET A 140 -11.86 3.44 6.72
CA MET A 140 -10.99 3.85 7.83
C MET A 140 -10.84 5.37 7.94
N ARG A 141 -10.77 6.11 6.82
CA ARG A 141 -10.76 7.59 6.81
C ARG A 141 -12.03 8.21 7.39
N THR A 142 -13.16 7.51 7.24
CA THR A 142 -14.48 7.97 7.71
C THR A 142 -14.94 7.30 9.02
N LEU A 143 -14.08 6.50 9.66
CA LEU A 143 -14.40 5.67 10.81
C LEU A 143 -14.86 6.48 12.05
N LYS A 144 -14.52 7.76 12.13
CA LYS A 144 -14.92 8.68 13.22
C LYS A 144 -16.44 8.81 13.41
N TYR A 145 -17.23 8.49 12.40
CA TYR A 145 -18.70 8.54 12.45
C TYR A 145 -19.35 7.26 12.99
N MET A 146 -18.55 6.23 13.30
CA MET A 146 -19.01 4.98 13.91
C MET A 146 -18.97 5.05 15.45
N THR A 147 -19.64 4.09 16.12
CA THR A 147 -19.52 3.95 17.59
C THR A 147 -18.11 3.52 17.99
N PRO A 148 -17.64 3.82 19.22
CA PRO A 148 -16.30 3.44 19.67
C PRO A 148 -16.01 1.94 19.57
N GLU A 149 -17.01 1.08 19.82
CA GLU A 149 -16.88 -0.37 19.71
C GLU A 149 -16.62 -0.77 18.25
N LYS A 150 -17.41 -0.23 17.31
CA LYS A 150 -17.23 -0.47 15.88
C LYS A 150 -15.91 0.10 15.34
N GLN A 151 -15.46 1.23 15.89
CA GLN A 151 -14.15 1.80 15.55
C GLN A 151 -13.03 0.83 15.90
N LYS A 152 -13.03 0.27 17.12
CA LYS A 152 -12.03 -0.70 17.57
C LYS A 152 -12.09 -2.01 16.79
N GLU A 153 -13.30 -2.53 16.55
CA GLU A 153 -13.52 -3.76 15.76
C GLU A 153 -12.92 -3.61 14.36
N LYS A 154 -13.29 -2.53 13.64
CA LYS A 154 -12.82 -2.30 12.27
C LYS A 154 -11.33 -1.95 12.20
N ALA A 155 -10.79 -1.25 13.17
CA ALA A 155 -9.37 -0.98 13.27
C ALA A 155 -8.56 -2.27 13.51
N ARG A 156 -9.04 -3.18 14.37
CA ARG A 156 -8.41 -4.48 14.62
C ARG A 156 -8.44 -5.37 13.38
N GLU A 157 -9.61 -5.51 12.75
CA GLU A 157 -9.75 -6.23 11.49
C GLU A 157 -8.77 -5.70 10.42
N THR A 158 -8.64 -4.39 10.32
CA THR A 158 -7.73 -3.74 9.37
C THR A 158 -6.27 -4.06 9.67
N MET A 159 -5.87 -4.00 10.95
CA MET A 159 -4.50 -4.29 11.40
C MET A 159 -4.14 -5.78 11.22
N ASP A 160 -5.09 -6.68 11.46
CA ASP A 160 -4.86 -8.13 11.47
C ASP A 160 -4.91 -8.74 10.05
N ILE A 161 -5.67 -8.13 9.11
CA ILE A 161 -5.94 -8.72 7.81
C ILE A 161 -5.46 -7.81 6.66
N TYR A 162 -6.02 -6.60 6.56
CA TYR A 162 -5.86 -5.78 5.35
C TYR A 162 -4.47 -5.12 5.25
N ALA A 163 -3.92 -4.63 6.35
CA ALA A 163 -2.59 -4.03 6.35
C ALA A 163 -1.47 -5.05 6.03
N PRO A 164 -1.48 -6.29 6.58
CA PRO A 164 -0.56 -7.35 6.16
C PRO A 164 -0.68 -7.73 4.68
N ILE A 165 -1.90 -7.82 4.14
CA ILE A 165 -2.11 -8.11 2.71
C ILE A 165 -1.55 -6.97 1.85
N ALA A 166 -1.84 -5.70 2.18
CA ALA A 166 -1.29 -4.55 1.48
C ALA A 166 0.26 -4.53 1.53
N GLN A 167 0.85 -4.95 2.66
CA GLN A 167 2.29 -5.10 2.81
C GLN A 167 2.85 -6.19 1.90
N ARG A 168 2.19 -7.35 1.83
CA ARG A 168 2.62 -8.48 0.99
C ARG A 168 2.54 -8.15 -0.49
N LEU A 169 1.51 -7.41 -0.89
CA LEU A 169 1.35 -6.90 -2.26
C LEU A 169 2.28 -5.70 -2.58
N GLY A 170 3.04 -5.21 -1.60
CA GLY A 170 3.96 -4.10 -1.76
C GLY A 170 3.30 -2.72 -1.89
N ILE A 171 1.98 -2.60 -1.62
CA ILE A 171 1.23 -1.34 -1.75
C ILE A 171 1.47 -0.49 -0.50
N SER A 172 2.68 0.07 -0.39
CA SER A 172 3.12 0.80 0.79
C SER A 172 2.26 2.02 1.09
N LYS A 173 1.77 2.71 0.04
CA LYS A 173 0.91 3.89 0.18
C LYS A 173 -0.37 3.59 0.98
N ILE A 174 -1.07 2.51 0.64
CA ILE A 174 -2.28 2.07 1.38
C ILE A 174 -1.91 1.51 2.75
N LYS A 175 -0.93 0.61 2.79
CA LYS A 175 -0.51 -0.06 4.03
C LYS A 175 -0.18 0.91 5.15
N ILE A 176 0.59 1.94 4.86
CA ILE A 176 1.02 2.93 5.82
C ILE A 176 -0.17 3.70 6.41
N GLU A 177 -1.09 4.13 5.57
CA GLU A 177 -2.26 4.87 6.04
C GLU A 177 -3.23 3.99 6.82
N LEU A 178 -3.40 2.71 6.41
CA LEU A 178 -4.19 1.73 7.19
C LEU A 178 -3.59 1.50 8.58
N ASP A 179 -2.26 1.38 8.69
CA ASP A 179 -1.56 1.23 9.97
C ASP A 179 -1.74 2.44 10.88
N ASP A 180 -1.51 3.65 10.36
CA ASP A 180 -1.61 4.89 11.13
C ASP A 180 -3.05 5.14 11.59
N LEU A 181 -4.05 4.89 10.72
CA LEU A 181 -5.46 4.99 11.08
C LEU A 181 -5.87 3.92 12.09
N SER A 182 -5.36 2.69 11.96
CA SER A 182 -5.65 1.63 12.92
C SER A 182 -5.06 1.94 14.29
N LEU A 183 -3.82 2.41 14.37
CA LEU A 183 -3.19 2.85 15.62
C LEU A 183 -4.02 3.94 16.31
N LYS A 184 -4.51 4.91 15.55
CA LYS A 184 -5.34 6.02 16.07
C LYS A 184 -6.58 5.55 16.84
N TYR A 185 -7.22 4.45 16.41
CA TYR A 185 -8.44 3.94 17.03
C TYR A 185 -8.19 2.81 18.05
N LEU A 186 -7.08 2.07 17.91
CA LEU A 186 -6.72 1.01 18.86
C LEU A 186 -6.01 1.56 20.09
N GLU A 187 -5.07 2.50 19.90
CA GLU A 187 -4.23 3.09 20.94
C GLU A 187 -4.25 4.63 20.84
N PRO A 188 -5.42 5.27 21.07
CA PRO A 188 -5.59 6.71 20.83
C PRO A 188 -4.64 7.56 21.67
N ASP A 189 -4.43 7.23 22.95
CA ASP A 189 -3.56 7.99 23.84
C ASP A 189 -2.12 7.99 23.32
N ALA A 190 -1.61 6.82 22.95
CA ALA A 190 -0.27 6.68 22.39
C ALA A 190 -0.13 7.38 21.03
N TYR A 191 -1.17 7.32 20.18
CA TYR A 191 -1.18 7.99 18.89
C TYR A 191 -1.12 9.52 19.05
N TYR A 192 -1.99 10.11 19.88
CA TYR A 192 -2.03 11.57 20.05
C TYR A 192 -0.83 12.11 20.82
N ASP A 193 -0.29 11.35 21.78
CA ASP A 193 0.97 11.70 22.45
C ASP A 193 2.13 11.74 21.44
N LEU A 194 2.24 10.72 20.56
CA LEU A 194 3.25 10.67 19.51
C LEU A 194 3.09 11.84 18.52
N VAL A 195 1.87 12.15 18.07
CA VAL A 195 1.58 13.30 17.21
C VAL A 195 2.03 14.60 17.86
N HIS A 196 1.74 14.78 19.15
CA HIS A 196 2.12 15.97 19.91
C HIS A 196 3.65 16.10 20.04
N GLN A 197 4.33 15.03 20.44
CA GLN A 197 5.80 15.01 20.56
C GLN A 197 6.51 15.30 19.23
N ILE A 198 6.00 14.75 18.11
CA ILE A 198 6.55 15.03 16.78
C ILE A 198 6.28 16.47 16.37
N ALA A 199 5.08 17.01 16.65
CA ALA A 199 4.72 18.38 16.29
C ALA A 199 5.57 19.42 17.05
N GLN A 200 5.86 19.19 18.33
CA GLN A 200 6.71 20.09 19.12
C GLN A 200 8.13 20.22 18.57
N ARG A 201 8.63 19.18 17.94
CA ARG A 201 10.00 19.13 17.41
C ARG A 201 10.08 19.48 15.91
N LYS A 202 8.95 19.74 15.29
CA LYS A 202 8.83 19.86 13.83
C LYS A 202 9.69 21.01 13.27
N SER A 203 9.63 22.21 13.85
CA SER A 203 10.29 23.40 13.27
C SER A 203 11.83 23.29 13.24
N VAL A 204 12.44 22.93 14.37
CA VAL A 204 13.90 22.79 14.48
C VAL A 204 14.42 21.65 13.60
N ARG A 205 13.63 20.61 13.49
CA ARG A 205 13.97 19.40 12.77
C ARG A 205 13.78 19.54 11.26
N ASP A 206 12.69 20.19 10.84
CA ASP A 206 12.44 20.45 9.41
C ASP A 206 13.56 21.32 8.83
N GLU A 207 14.05 22.33 9.56
CA GLU A 207 15.19 23.15 9.14
C GLU A 207 16.48 22.31 9.01
N TYR A 208 16.75 21.42 9.96
CA TYR A 208 17.92 20.53 9.91
C TYR A 208 17.84 19.58 8.72
N VAL A 209 16.68 18.93 8.52
CA VAL A 209 16.47 18.01 7.39
C VAL A 209 16.59 18.74 6.06
N GLN A 210 16.03 19.94 5.93
CA GLN A 210 16.15 20.74 4.70
C GLN A 210 17.60 21.09 4.38
N LYS A 211 18.39 21.46 5.39
CA LYS A 211 19.84 21.71 5.20
C LYS A 211 20.56 20.47 4.71
N LEU A 212 20.30 19.29 5.32
CA LEU A 212 20.91 18.03 4.88
C LEU A 212 20.47 17.64 3.46
N VAL A 213 19.19 17.81 3.12
CA VAL A 213 18.67 17.52 1.78
C VAL A 213 19.35 18.41 0.73
N GLU A 214 19.54 19.70 1.02
CA GLU A 214 20.19 20.63 0.09
C GLU A 214 21.67 20.32 -0.08
N GLU A 215 22.39 20.00 1.02
CA GLU A 215 23.78 19.59 0.99
C GLU A 215 23.98 18.31 0.17
N VAL A 216 23.16 17.28 0.42
CA VAL A 216 23.19 16.02 -0.35
C VAL A 216 22.87 16.27 -1.82
N ARG A 217 21.84 17.08 -2.12
CA ARG A 217 21.44 17.41 -3.49
C ARG A 217 22.60 18.07 -4.25
N GLN A 218 23.29 19.01 -3.61
CA GLN A 218 24.40 19.71 -4.26
C GLN A 218 25.56 18.77 -4.58
N HIS A 219 25.99 17.92 -3.63
CA HIS A 219 27.10 16.99 -3.86
C HIS A 219 26.78 15.92 -4.91
N ILE A 220 25.55 15.39 -4.94
CA ILE A 220 25.11 14.45 -5.99
C ILE A 220 25.13 15.13 -7.36
N LYS A 221 24.69 16.39 -7.43
CA LYS A 221 24.73 17.20 -8.66
C LYS A 221 26.17 17.47 -9.12
N ASP A 222 27.06 17.82 -8.20
CA ASP A 222 28.47 18.10 -8.50
C ASP A 222 29.21 16.85 -8.98
N ALA A 223 28.78 15.66 -8.53
CA ALA A 223 29.24 14.38 -9.04
C ALA A 223 28.64 14.01 -10.41
N GLY A 224 27.80 14.88 -11.01
CA GLY A 224 27.20 14.65 -12.32
C GLY A 224 26.12 13.58 -12.35
N ILE A 225 25.51 13.25 -11.21
CA ILE A 225 24.46 12.23 -11.10
C ILE A 225 23.09 12.93 -11.13
N PRO A 226 22.23 12.69 -12.16
CA PRO A 226 20.87 13.18 -12.18
C PRO A 226 20.07 12.50 -11.08
N ALA A 227 19.52 13.26 -10.13
CA ALA A 227 18.79 12.72 -9.00
C ALA A 227 17.73 13.66 -8.47
N GLN A 228 16.62 13.08 -7.98
CA GLN A 228 15.67 13.76 -7.12
C GLN A 228 16.02 13.43 -5.67
N VAL A 229 16.18 14.47 -4.83
CA VAL A 229 16.55 14.31 -3.42
C VAL A 229 15.49 14.95 -2.55
N ASP A 230 14.83 14.13 -1.71
CA ASP A 230 13.72 14.55 -0.86
C ASP A 230 13.90 14.05 0.58
N GLY A 231 13.44 14.86 1.54
CA GLY A 231 13.29 14.42 2.93
C GLY A 231 12.01 13.60 3.10
N ARG A 232 12.07 12.50 3.86
CA ARG A 232 10.93 11.64 4.19
C ARG A 232 10.74 11.53 5.70
N ALA A 233 9.57 11.93 6.18
CA ALA A 233 9.17 11.65 7.56
C ALA A 233 8.76 10.18 7.70
N LYS A 234 9.08 9.57 8.83
CA LYS A 234 8.65 8.21 9.16
C LYS A 234 7.21 8.23 9.67
N HIS A 235 6.45 7.18 9.35
CA HIS A 235 5.04 7.05 9.71
C HIS A 235 4.86 6.74 11.20
N PHE A 236 3.75 7.19 11.79
CA PHE A 236 3.46 7.08 13.22
C PHE A 236 3.50 5.65 13.72
N PHE A 237 2.82 4.72 13.05
CA PHE A 237 2.83 3.31 13.45
C PHE A 237 4.24 2.69 13.44
N SER A 238 5.07 3.03 12.45
CA SER A 238 6.46 2.54 12.38
C SER A 238 7.31 3.04 13.53
N ILE A 239 7.07 4.28 14.00
CA ILE A 239 7.73 4.85 15.17
C ILE A 239 7.21 4.15 16.43
N TYR A 240 5.88 4.06 16.60
CA TYR A 240 5.23 3.39 17.72
C TYR A 240 5.72 1.95 17.89
N LYS A 241 5.73 1.15 16.80
CA LYS A 241 6.22 -0.23 16.82
C LYS A 241 7.68 -0.33 17.32
N LYS A 242 8.54 0.61 16.92
CA LYS A 242 9.93 0.67 17.44
C LYS A 242 10.00 1.04 18.91
N MET A 243 9.17 1.99 19.35
CA MET A 243 9.12 2.38 20.78
C MET A 243 8.71 1.18 21.64
N VAL A 244 7.65 0.49 21.25
CA VAL A 244 7.12 -0.66 22.00
C VAL A 244 8.08 -1.87 21.94
N ASN A 245 8.48 -2.31 20.74
CA ASN A 245 9.26 -3.54 20.57
C ASN A 245 10.70 -3.40 21.07
N GLN A 246 11.29 -2.19 21.06
CA GLN A 246 12.67 -1.95 21.47
C GLN A 246 12.77 -1.23 22.81
N HIS A 247 11.62 -0.96 23.47
CA HIS A 247 11.54 -0.20 24.73
C HIS A 247 12.30 1.14 24.67
N LYS A 248 12.16 1.86 23.53
CA LYS A 248 12.84 3.13 23.27
C LYS A 248 11.90 4.32 23.40
N THR A 249 12.42 5.42 23.91
CA THR A 249 11.76 6.72 23.82
C THR A 249 11.92 7.32 22.42
N LEU A 250 11.11 8.31 22.09
CA LEU A 250 11.20 8.99 20.78
C LEU A 250 12.60 9.58 20.53
N ASP A 251 13.30 10.05 21.57
CA ASP A 251 14.67 10.59 21.48
C ASP A 251 15.72 9.54 21.12
N GLN A 252 15.44 8.28 21.42
CA GLN A 252 16.32 7.16 21.12
C GLN A 252 16.05 6.55 19.73
N ILE A 253 15.05 7.09 18.99
CA ILE A 253 14.74 6.69 17.62
C ILE A 253 15.43 7.66 16.66
N TYR A 254 16.61 7.29 16.22
CA TYR A 254 17.48 8.12 15.38
C TYR A 254 17.01 8.23 13.93
N ASP A 255 16.17 7.31 13.44
CA ASP A 255 15.69 7.24 12.05
C ASP A 255 14.27 7.80 11.86
N LEU A 256 13.93 8.84 12.62
CA LEU A 256 12.65 9.54 12.45
C LEU A 256 12.54 10.22 11.08
N PHE A 257 13.66 10.51 10.45
CA PHE A 257 13.76 11.07 9.10
C PHE A 257 14.72 10.25 8.27
N ALA A 258 14.34 10.08 7.03
CA ALA A 258 15.19 9.53 5.99
C ALA A 258 15.31 10.55 4.86
N ILE A 259 16.45 10.59 4.21
CA ILE A 259 16.61 11.24 2.92
C ILE A 259 16.43 10.18 1.85
N ARG A 260 15.67 10.51 0.83
CA ARG A 260 15.45 9.65 -0.31
C ARG A 260 16.13 10.24 -1.54
N ILE A 261 16.93 9.43 -2.21
CA ILE A 261 17.61 9.76 -3.46
C ILE A 261 17.03 8.86 -4.54
N ILE A 262 16.44 9.44 -5.58
CA ILE A 262 15.88 8.72 -6.72
C ILE A 262 16.73 9.08 -7.94
N VAL A 263 17.24 8.06 -8.62
CA VAL A 263 18.15 8.16 -9.76
C VAL A 263 17.62 7.35 -10.96
N ASP A 264 18.24 7.52 -12.14
CA ASP A 264 17.76 6.88 -13.36
C ASP A 264 18.18 5.41 -13.49
N SER A 265 19.36 5.03 -12.98
CA SER A 265 19.90 3.68 -13.17
C SER A 265 20.41 3.03 -11.88
N VAL A 266 20.52 1.69 -11.88
CA VAL A 266 21.15 0.91 -10.79
C VAL A 266 22.61 1.36 -10.60
N LYS A 267 23.33 1.64 -11.69
CA LYS A 267 24.71 2.14 -11.62
C LYS A 267 24.77 3.46 -10.85
N ASP A 268 23.83 4.36 -11.10
CA ASP A 268 23.78 5.66 -10.41
C ASP A 268 23.39 5.49 -8.93
N CYS A 269 22.63 4.44 -8.56
CA CYS A 269 22.36 4.12 -7.15
C CYS A 269 23.68 3.87 -6.39
N TYR A 270 24.57 3.04 -6.93
CA TYR A 270 25.86 2.74 -6.29
C TYR A 270 26.85 3.89 -6.38
N ALA A 271 26.81 4.68 -7.46
CA ALA A 271 27.60 5.91 -7.58
C ALA A 271 27.19 6.93 -6.50
N ALA A 272 25.89 7.17 -6.36
CA ALA A 272 25.35 8.04 -5.30
C ALA A 272 25.72 7.55 -3.89
N LEU A 273 25.69 6.24 -3.64
CA LEU A 273 26.14 5.66 -2.37
C LEU A 273 27.60 6.00 -2.08
N GLY A 274 28.47 5.92 -3.10
CA GLY A 274 29.89 6.30 -2.98
C GLY A 274 30.08 7.76 -2.55
N VAL A 275 29.39 8.69 -3.22
CA VAL A 275 29.37 10.12 -2.88
C VAL A 275 28.93 10.34 -1.43
N ILE A 276 27.83 9.71 -1.04
CA ILE A 276 27.27 9.86 0.30
C ILE A 276 28.19 9.31 1.38
N HIS A 277 28.87 8.19 1.14
CA HIS A 277 29.83 7.62 2.10
C HIS A 277 31.15 8.40 2.19
N GLU A 278 31.47 9.19 1.17
CA GLU A 278 32.56 10.16 1.22
C GLU A 278 32.19 11.38 2.10
N MET A 279 30.91 11.86 2.00
CA MET A 279 30.42 12.99 2.79
C MET A 279 30.24 12.65 4.27
N TYR A 280 29.70 11.49 4.58
CA TYR A 280 29.28 11.10 5.93
C TYR A 280 29.77 9.69 6.29
N LYS A 281 30.17 9.51 7.55
CA LYS A 281 30.59 8.19 8.04
C LYS A 281 29.41 7.23 8.23
N PRO A 282 29.40 6.07 7.57
CA PRO A 282 28.38 5.06 7.78
C PRO A 282 28.52 4.38 9.14
N ILE A 283 27.39 4.06 9.77
CA ILE A 283 27.34 3.27 10.99
C ILE A 283 27.53 1.78 10.63
N PRO A 284 28.54 1.09 11.20
CA PRO A 284 28.79 -0.32 10.90
C PRO A 284 27.55 -1.20 11.16
N GLY A 285 27.29 -2.16 10.26
CA GLY A 285 26.17 -3.08 10.35
C GLY A 285 24.79 -2.46 10.04
N ARG A 286 24.74 -1.19 9.61
CA ARG A 286 23.48 -0.50 9.26
C ARG A 286 23.31 -0.28 7.76
N PHE A 287 24.18 -0.83 6.94
CA PHE A 287 23.99 -0.86 5.48
C PHE A 287 23.18 -2.09 5.08
N LYS A 288 22.22 -1.90 4.18
CA LYS A 288 21.39 -2.98 3.61
C LYS A 288 21.26 -2.76 2.11
N ASP A 289 21.61 -3.76 1.33
CA ASP A 289 21.48 -3.76 -0.11
C ASP A 289 20.28 -4.61 -0.55
N TYR A 290 19.14 -3.95 -0.69
CA TYR A 290 17.93 -4.58 -1.21
C TYR A 290 17.83 -4.46 -2.75
N ILE A 291 18.82 -3.90 -3.43
CA ILE A 291 18.91 -3.96 -4.90
C ILE A 291 19.45 -5.33 -5.31
N ALA A 292 20.57 -5.73 -4.69
CA ALA A 292 21.17 -7.05 -4.94
C ALA A 292 20.33 -8.20 -4.35
N MET A 293 19.66 -7.96 -3.20
CA MET A 293 18.82 -8.95 -2.51
C MET A 293 17.42 -8.36 -2.25
N PRO A 294 16.51 -8.37 -3.25
CA PRO A 294 15.16 -7.82 -3.12
C PRO A 294 14.37 -8.52 -2.01
N LYS A 295 13.47 -7.78 -1.36
CA LYS A 295 12.53 -8.39 -0.42
C LYS A 295 11.47 -9.21 -1.14
N PRO A 296 10.79 -10.15 -0.44
CA PRO A 296 9.75 -11.00 -1.07
C PRO A 296 8.60 -10.21 -1.74
N ASN A 297 8.35 -8.96 -1.32
CA ASN A 297 7.38 -8.06 -1.95
C ASN A 297 7.99 -7.19 -3.06
N MET A 298 9.13 -7.59 -3.63
CA MET A 298 9.87 -6.91 -4.69
C MET A 298 10.41 -5.51 -4.32
N TYR A 299 10.44 -5.17 -3.04
CA TYR A 299 11.04 -3.92 -2.59
C TYR A 299 12.54 -3.91 -2.84
N GLN A 300 13.03 -2.89 -3.53
CA GLN A 300 14.45 -2.66 -3.84
C GLN A 300 14.87 -1.24 -3.43
N SER A 301 15.98 -1.13 -2.74
CA SER A 301 16.61 0.15 -2.35
C SER A 301 17.95 -0.12 -1.66
N LEU A 302 18.93 0.77 -1.76
CA LEU A 302 20.06 0.80 -0.83
C LEU A 302 19.63 1.58 0.40
N HIS A 303 19.95 1.06 1.59
CA HIS A 303 19.72 1.74 2.87
C HIS A 303 21.04 1.89 3.59
N THR A 304 21.37 3.10 3.97
CA THR A 304 22.57 3.38 4.79
C THR A 304 22.21 4.33 5.92
N THR A 305 22.71 4.06 7.12
CA THR A 305 22.57 4.96 8.26
C THR A 305 23.91 5.66 8.49
N LEU A 306 23.87 6.96 8.56
CA LEU A 306 25.05 7.84 8.57
C LEU A 306 25.05 8.73 9.80
N ILE A 307 26.21 9.25 10.19
CA ILE A 307 26.34 10.25 11.24
C ILE A 307 26.40 11.63 10.60
N GLY A 308 25.41 12.47 10.89
CA GLY A 308 25.30 13.83 10.39
C GLY A 308 26.26 14.82 11.05
N PRO A 309 26.32 16.08 10.57
CA PRO A 309 27.23 17.11 11.06
C PRO A 309 27.08 17.42 12.56
N THR A 310 25.89 17.23 13.10
CA THR A 310 25.59 17.45 14.54
C THR A 310 25.80 16.19 15.40
N GLY A 311 26.36 15.11 14.83
CA GLY A 311 26.52 13.82 15.51
C GLY A 311 25.24 12.98 15.57
N GLN A 312 24.12 13.46 15.01
CA GLN A 312 22.87 12.72 14.97
C GLN A 312 22.83 11.75 13.79
N PRO A 313 22.43 10.49 14.02
CA PRO A 313 22.26 9.51 12.95
C PRO A 313 21.02 9.86 12.08
N PHE A 314 21.15 9.61 10.78
CA PHE A 314 20.04 9.69 9.82
C PHE A 314 20.16 8.59 8.77
N GLU A 315 19.04 8.21 8.14
CA GLU A 315 19.00 7.17 7.13
C GLU A 315 18.91 7.80 5.73
N ILE A 316 19.66 7.24 4.78
CA ILE A 316 19.50 7.54 3.35
C ILE A 316 19.00 6.28 2.64
N GLN A 317 17.99 6.46 1.79
CA GLN A 317 17.44 5.45 0.90
C GLN A 317 17.72 5.85 -0.55
N ILE A 318 18.40 4.98 -1.31
CA ILE A 318 18.76 5.25 -2.71
C ILE A 318 18.13 4.19 -3.59
N ARG A 319 17.42 4.60 -4.64
CA ARG A 319 16.72 3.69 -5.56
C ARG A 319 16.44 4.36 -6.90
N THR A 320 16.14 3.58 -7.94
CA THR A 320 15.73 4.12 -9.23
C THR A 320 14.27 4.58 -9.20
N PHE A 321 13.83 5.33 -10.22
CA PHE A 321 12.43 5.71 -10.40
C PHE A 321 11.50 4.49 -10.48
N GLU A 322 11.93 3.42 -11.18
CA GLU A 322 11.17 2.17 -11.27
C GLU A 322 11.04 1.48 -9.91
N MET A 323 12.15 1.34 -9.17
CA MET A 323 12.14 0.78 -7.82
C MET A 323 11.29 1.63 -6.87
N HIS A 324 11.29 2.96 -7.05
CA HIS A 324 10.46 3.85 -6.27
C HIS A 324 8.98 3.59 -6.53
N ARG A 325 8.59 3.47 -7.80
CA ARG A 325 7.23 3.16 -8.20
C ARG A 325 6.78 1.81 -7.64
N THR A 326 7.61 0.77 -7.80
CA THR A 326 7.33 -0.56 -7.21
C THR A 326 7.21 -0.50 -5.69
N ALA A 327 8.04 0.28 -4.98
CA ALA A 327 7.99 0.42 -3.53
C ALA A 327 6.74 1.17 -3.01
N GLU A 328 6.16 2.08 -3.79
CA GLU A 328 4.95 2.84 -3.39
C GLU A 328 3.65 2.12 -3.78
N TYR A 329 3.59 1.55 -5.00
CA TYR A 329 2.39 0.99 -5.60
C TYR A 329 2.36 -0.55 -5.62
N GLY A 330 3.49 -1.22 -5.36
CA GLY A 330 3.58 -2.68 -5.34
C GLY A 330 3.14 -3.31 -6.66
N ILE A 331 2.28 -4.32 -6.56
CA ILE A 331 1.76 -5.03 -7.72
C ILE A 331 0.98 -4.10 -8.68
N ALA A 332 0.35 -3.05 -8.18
CA ALA A 332 -0.40 -2.09 -8.99
C ALA A 332 0.50 -1.33 -10.00
N ALA A 333 1.80 -1.13 -9.69
CA ALA A 333 2.75 -0.45 -10.57
C ALA A 333 2.89 -1.09 -11.96
N HIS A 334 2.58 -2.38 -12.09
CA HIS A 334 2.76 -3.14 -13.34
C HIS A 334 1.50 -3.19 -14.22
N TRP A 335 0.34 -2.77 -13.70
CA TRP A 335 -0.94 -2.84 -14.42
C TRP A 335 -0.99 -1.90 -15.63
N LYS A 336 -0.39 -0.72 -15.54
CA LYS A 336 -0.35 0.29 -16.60
C LYS A 336 0.38 -0.15 -17.88
N TYR A 337 1.34 -1.07 -17.77
CA TYR A 337 2.07 -1.60 -18.95
C TYR A 337 1.21 -2.53 -19.82
N LYS A 338 0.18 -3.19 -19.27
CA LYS A 338 -0.74 -4.04 -20.04
C LYS A 338 -1.63 -3.24 -20.99
N GLU A 339 -2.12 -2.07 -20.59
CA GLU A 339 -2.92 -1.20 -21.48
C GLU A 339 -2.12 -0.69 -22.68
N ALA A 340 -0.86 -0.31 -22.47
CA ALA A 340 0.02 0.15 -23.55
C ALA A 340 0.35 -0.98 -24.56
N SER A 341 0.38 -2.24 -24.12
CA SER A 341 0.66 -3.40 -24.99
C SER A 341 -0.58 -3.91 -25.71
N ASN A 342 -1.78 -3.73 -25.17
CA ASN A 342 -3.06 -4.20 -25.77
C ASN A 342 -3.55 -3.37 -26.97
N ASN A 343 -2.99 -2.19 -27.22
CA ASN A 343 -3.24 -1.42 -28.45
C ASN A 343 -2.60 -2.04 -29.72
N GLY A 344 -1.96 -3.17 -29.62
CA GLY A 344 -1.30 -3.91 -30.72
C GLY A 344 -1.52 -5.42 -30.70
N GLY A 345 -2.70 -5.92 -30.36
CA GLY A 345 -3.24 -7.20 -30.83
C GLY A 345 -2.43 -8.48 -30.65
N VAL A 346 -1.61 -8.66 -29.61
CA VAL A 346 -1.09 -9.96 -29.18
C VAL A 346 -0.96 -9.96 -27.65
N SER A 347 -1.73 -10.80 -26.97
CA SER A 347 -1.55 -11.09 -25.54
C SER A 347 -0.13 -11.66 -25.36
N GLN A 348 0.78 -10.84 -24.84
CA GLN A 348 2.09 -11.36 -24.43
C GLN A 348 1.90 -12.26 -23.21
N PRO A 349 2.59 -13.41 -23.13
CA PRO A 349 2.60 -14.23 -21.93
C PRO A 349 3.10 -13.41 -20.75
N MET A 350 2.56 -13.69 -19.56
CA MET A 350 3.01 -13.10 -18.29
C MET A 350 4.54 -13.09 -18.24
N THR A 351 5.13 -11.95 -17.92
CA THR A 351 6.58 -11.89 -17.73
C THR A 351 6.96 -12.74 -16.53
N VAL A 352 8.15 -13.33 -16.52
CA VAL A 352 8.71 -14.16 -15.41
C VAL A 352 8.53 -13.47 -14.05
N THR A 353 8.65 -12.15 -14.03
CA THR A 353 8.43 -11.31 -12.84
C THR A 353 6.98 -11.27 -12.33
N GLU A 354 5.98 -11.40 -13.19
CA GLU A 354 4.57 -11.48 -12.78
C GLU A 354 4.22 -12.87 -12.25
N GLU A 355 4.80 -13.92 -12.84
CA GLU A 355 4.66 -15.28 -12.33
C GLU A 355 5.28 -15.45 -10.95
N GLU A 356 6.45 -14.85 -10.69
CA GLU A 356 7.09 -14.84 -9.37
C GLU A 356 6.26 -14.09 -8.32
N LYS A 357 5.62 -12.99 -8.69
CA LYS A 357 4.75 -12.21 -7.78
C LYS A 357 3.50 -12.95 -7.34
N LEU A 358 2.96 -13.80 -8.18
CA LEU A 358 1.80 -14.64 -7.88
C LEU A 358 2.18 -16.01 -7.32
N SER A 359 3.47 -16.36 -7.28
CA SER A 359 3.95 -17.65 -6.78
C SER A 359 3.53 -17.89 -5.33
N TRP A 360 3.60 -16.85 -4.46
CA TRP A 360 3.16 -16.95 -3.08
C TRP A 360 1.65 -17.20 -2.95
N LEU A 361 0.85 -16.61 -3.86
CA LEU A 361 -0.60 -16.84 -3.87
C LEU A 361 -0.90 -18.30 -4.26
N ARG A 362 -0.17 -18.86 -5.21
CA ARG A 362 -0.24 -20.31 -5.53
C ARG A 362 0.15 -21.17 -4.32
N GLN A 363 1.22 -20.81 -3.63
CA GLN A 363 1.67 -21.50 -2.43
C GLN A 363 0.60 -21.47 -1.32
N ILE A 364 -0.07 -20.35 -1.10
CA ILE A 364 -1.18 -20.26 -0.14
C ILE A 364 -2.36 -21.14 -0.58
N LEU A 365 -2.66 -21.19 -1.88
CA LEU A 365 -3.71 -22.06 -2.41
C LEU A 365 -3.35 -23.55 -2.28
N GLU A 366 -2.09 -23.92 -2.39
CA GLU A 366 -1.59 -25.27 -2.10
C GLU A 366 -1.76 -25.58 -0.61
N TRP A 367 -1.32 -24.72 0.29
CA TRP A 367 -1.55 -24.90 1.73
C TRP A 367 -3.02 -25.04 2.07
N GLN A 368 -3.88 -24.28 1.39
CA GLN A 368 -5.34 -24.38 1.58
C GLN A 368 -5.90 -25.77 1.19
N ARG A 369 -5.33 -26.43 0.16
CA ARG A 369 -5.73 -27.75 -0.26
C ARG A 369 -5.23 -28.84 0.69
N ASP A 370 -4.01 -28.68 1.20
CA ASP A 370 -3.30 -29.70 1.94
C ASP A 370 -3.59 -29.65 3.45
N MET A 371 -4.02 -28.49 3.97
CA MET A 371 -4.26 -28.28 5.39
C MET A 371 -5.74 -28.26 5.74
N SER A 372 -6.17 -29.24 6.55
CA SER A 372 -7.51 -29.29 7.13
C SER A 372 -7.62 -28.52 8.47
N ASP A 373 -6.48 -28.31 9.18
CA ASP A 373 -6.45 -27.60 10.47
C ASP A 373 -6.34 -26.09 10.25
N ASN A 374 -7.39 -25.37 10.69
CA ASN A 374 -7.47 -23.91 10.59
C ASN A 374 -6.44 -23.16 11.45
N LYS A 375 -6.00 -23.76 12.59
CA LYS A 375 -4.98 -23.13 13.46
C LYS A 375 -3.61 -23.20 12.83
N GLU A 376 -3.27 -24.35 12.24
CA GLU A 376 -2.01 -24.54 11.52
C GLU A 376 -1.95 -23.63 10.28
N PHE A 377 -3.02 -23.57 9.49
CA PHE A 377 -3.15 -22.64 8.35
C PHE A 377 -2.95 -21.18 8.78
N MET A 378 -3.62 -20.73 9.86
CA MET A 378 -3.47 -19.37 10.37
C MET A 378 -2.05 -19.06 10.87
N SER A 379 -1.40 -20.06 11.52
CA SER A 379 -0.03 -19.91 12.01
C SER A 379 0.96 -19.72 10.85
N LEU A 380 0.88 -20.56 9.83
CA LEU A 380 1.71 -20.48 8.63
C LEU A 380 1.45 -19.18 7.87
N LEU A 381 0.20 -18.81 7.69
CA LEU A 381 -0.16 -17.57 7.02
C LEU A 381 0.37 -16.33 7.76
N LYS A 382 0.25 -16.28 9.08
CA LYS A 382 0.83 -15.17 9.88
C LYS A 382 2.35 -15.11 9.75
N SER A 383 3.01 -16.26 9.75
CA SER A 383 4.46 -16.35 9.53
C SER A 383 4.86 -15.87 8.12
N ASP A 384 4.11 -16.22 7.09
CA ASP A 384 4.37 -15.81 5.71
C ASP A 384 4.05 -14.33 5.46
N LEU A 385 3.01 -13.80 6.11
CA LEU A 385 2.68 -12.37 6.03
C LEU A 385 3.63 -11.49 6.82
N ASP A 386 4.37 -12.04 7.80
CA ASP A 386 5.40 -11.29 8.55
C ASP A 386 6.73 -11.22 7.77
N LEU A 387 6.78 -10.30 6.82
CA LEU A 387 7.95 -10.04 5.97
C LEU A 387 9.20 -9.52 6.72
N PHE A 388 9.10 -9.32 8.03
CA PHE A 388 10.18 -8.80 8.89
C PHE A 388 10.78 -9.87 9.81
N SER A 389 10.35 -11.13 9.73
CA SER A 389 11.09 -12.22 10.34
C SER A 389 12.47 -12.28 9.65
N ASP A 390 13.54 -12.18 10.43
CA ASP A 390 14.92 -12.29 9.93
C ASP A 390 15.10 -13.68 9.29
N THR A 391 15.04 -13.73 7.97
CA THR A 391 15.31 -14.93 7.20
C THR A 391 16.83 -15.13 7.25
N VAL A 392 17.29 -16.11 7.98
CA VAL A 392 18.70 -16.54 8.00
C VAL A 392 18.90 -17.49 6.84
N PHE A 393 19.70 -17.10 5.86
CA PHE A 393 20.14 -18.01 4.82
C PHE A 393 21.26 -18.91 5.39
N CYS A 394 21.00 -20.21 5.54
CA CYS A 394 22.04 -21.19 5.80
C CYS A 394 22.56 -21.71 4.44
N PHE A 395 23.81 -21.46 4.13
CA PHE A 395 24.50 -22.10 3.03
C PHE A 395 25.05 -23.44 3.55
N THR A 396 24.71 -24.54 2.89
CA THR A 396 25.29 -25.87 3.11
C THR A 396 26.48 -26.07 2.18
#